data_9a5c5a376d10be348cae648d28332459
#
_entry.id   9a5c5a376d10be348cae648d28332459
#
_cell.length_a   1.000
_cell.length_b   1.000
_cell.length_c   1.000
_cell.angle_alpha   90.00
_cell.angle_beta   90.00
_cell.angle_gamma   90.00
#
_symmetry.space_group_name_H-M   'P 1'
#
loop_
_entity.id
_entity.type
_entity.pdbx_description
1 polymer ?
#
loop_
_entity_poly.entity_id
_entity_poly.type
_entity_poly.pdbx_seq_one_letter_code
_entity_poly.pdbx_strand_id
1 'polypeptide(L)'
;ATVGGGRYCADVADETILASAGDGEIELPESLAKASQRHADLSERVNDARWRYYVLDAPTMSDGEFDAILRELNDLEDAFPALRTPDSPTQQVGPPPSTTFTAVEHPQRLLSLDNAFSRDELDRWAQRAIRELGEKRLEQSGYLCELKVDGLAIDLVYQQGRLTRAATRGDGRVGEDVTANVKTIKVIPNRLSGSDAPEILEVRGEVFFAVADFAALNESLVLAGKAPFANPRNAAAGSLRQKDPKITASRNLGFVSHGIGVLDGFTADRLSDAYAALDRWGLPVSPHRKLVETLAEVWDYV
;
A
#
# COMPACT_ATOMS: atom_id res chain seq x y z
N ALA A 1 21.69 2.77 22.10
CA ALA A 1 22.51 3.95 22.26
C ALA A 1 21.77 5.14 21.67
N THR A 2 21.37 6.05 22.52
CA THR A 2 20.73 7.34 22.27
C THR A 2 21.65 8.27 21.50
N VAL A 3 21.18 8.90 20.44
CA VAL A 3 21.80 10.07 19.81
C VAL A 3 20.65 11.01 19.49
N GLY A 4 20.39 12.06 20.18
CA GLY A 4 21.07 13.28 20.34
C GLY A 4 20.62 14.25 19.24
N GLY A 5 19.61 15.15 19.55
CA GLY A 5 19.12 16.19 18.65
C GLY A 5 20.23 17.17 18.26
N GLY A 6 20.26 17.54 17.01
CA GLY A 6 21.02 18.66 16.47
C GLY A 6 20.06 19.69 15.86
N ARG A 7 19.88 20.80 16.60
CA ARG A 7 19.26 22.02 16.06
C ARG A 7 20.24 22.63 15.07
N TYR A 8 19.77 22.95 13.88
CA TYR A 8 20.39 23.98 13.05
C TYR A 8 19.42 25.14 12.91
N CYS A 9 19.70 26.19 13.68
CA CYS A 9 19.31 27.55 13.33
C CYS A 9 20.31 28.04 12.29
N ALA A 10 19.82 28.53 11.18
CA ALA A 10 20.56 29.47 10.33
C ALA A 10 19.62 30.65 10.07
N ASP A 11 19.97 31.75 10.71
CA ASP A 11 19.48 33.09 10.37
C ASP A 11 19.83 33.41 8.92
N VAL A 12 18.82 33.78 8.14
CA VAL A 12 19.05 34.64 6.96
C VAL A 12 18.01 35.76 7.01
N ALA A 13 18.56 36.94 6.95
CA ALA A 13 17.99 38.25 7.14
C ALA A 13 16.80 38.58 6.26
N ASP A 14 15.87 39.20 6.90
CA ASP A 14 15.01 40.32 6.55
C ASP A 14 15.35 41.06 5.24
N GLU A 15 14.50 40.92 4.23
CA GLU A 15 14.25 41.97 3.25
C GLU A 15 12.74 42.10 3.04
N THR A 16 12.23 43.05 3.79
CA THR A 16 10.89 43.58 3.66
C THR A 16 10.75 44.28 2.31
N ILE A 17 10.11 43.61 1.35
CA ILE A 17 9.55 44.29 0.19
C ILE A 17 8.04 44.40 0.42
N LEU A 18 7.63 45.56 0.89
CA LEU A 18 6.28 46.06 0.78
C LEU A 18 5.98 46.29 -0.72
N ALA A 19 5.34 45.32 -1.35
CA ALA A 19 4.73 45.51 -2.65
C ALA A 19 3.22 45.67 -2.45
N SER A 20 2.74 46.81 -2.88
CA SER A 20 1.35 47.29 -2.93
C SER A 20 0.43 46.22 -3.54
N ALA A 21 -0.71 46.01 -2.88
CA ALA A 21 -1.87 45.29 -3.42
C ALA A 21 -2.37 46.03 -4.68
N GLY A 22 -2.03 45.49 -5.83
CA GLY A 22 -2.71 45.75 -7.09
C GLY A 22 -3.38 44.45 -7.50
N ASP A 23 -4.69 44.48 -7.74
CA ASP A 23 -5.48 43.42 -8.36
C ASP A 23 -4.98 43.22 -9.81
N GLY A 24 -3.85 42.55 -9.96
CA GLY A 24 -3.32 42.06 -11.21
C GLY A 24 -3.44 40.54 -11.21
N GLU A 25 -4.33 39.99 -12.02
CA GLU A 25 -4.28 38.59 -12.38
C GLU A 25 -2.86 38.27 -12.82
N ILE A 26 -2.18 37.39 -12.08
CA ILE A 26 -0.85 36.88 -12.46
C ILE A 26 -1.09 36.00 -13.69
N GLU A 27 -0.83 36.52 -14.90
CA GLU A 27 -0.82 35.70 -16.12
C GLU A 27 0.26 34.62 -15.97
N LEU A 28 -0.17 33.38 -15.73
CA LEU A 28 0.71 32.20 -15.74
C LEU A 28 1.29 32.03 -17.16
N PRO A 29 2.56 31.64 -17.31
CA PRO A 29 3.11 31.29 -18.63
C PRO A 29 2.19 30.27 -19.31
N GLU A 30 1.96 30.44 -20.62
CA GLU A 30 1.03 29.57 -21.38
C GLU A 30 1.33 28.07 -21.20
N SER A 31 2.60 27.71 -21.07
CA SER A 31 3.03 26.35 -20.79
C SER A 31 2.57 25.84 -19.41
N LEU A 32 2.62 26.69 -18.38
CA LEU A 32 2.16 26.34 -17.03
C LEU A 32 0.63 26.29 -16.95
N ALA A 33 -0.07 27.18 -17.66
CA ALA A 33 -1.53 27.15 -17.71
C ALA A 33 -2.03 25.86 -18.40
N LYS A 34 -1.42 25.44 -19.52
CA LYS A 34 -1.73 24.17 -20.18
C LYS A 34 -1.38 22.96 -19.29
N ALA A 35 -0.23 22.99 -18.61
CA ALA A 35 0.16 21.95 -17.66
C ALA A 35 -0.82 21.86 -16.49
N SER A 36 -1.26 22.98 -15.93
CA SER A 36 -2.25 23.02 -14.84
C SER A 36 -3.59 22.43 -15.27
N GLN A 37 -4.07 22.76 -16.48
CA GLN A 37 -5.30 22.16 -16.99
C GLN A 37 -5.17 20.65 -17.20
N ARG A 38 -4.05 20.20 -17.75
CA ARG A 38 -3.76 18.75 -17.92
C ARG A 38 -3.64 18.04 -16.60
N HIS A 39 -2.99 18.64 -15.61
CA HIS A 39 -2.88 18.13 -14.24
C HIS A 39 -4.26 17.95 -13.59
N ALA A 40 -5.15 18.93 -13.75
CA ALA A 40 -6.52 18.84 -13.21
C ALA A 40 -7.30 17.68 -13.85
N ASP A 41 -7.25 17.52 -15.18
CA ASP A 41 -7.90 16.42 -15.91
C ASP A 41 -7.37 15.05 -15.47
N LEU A 42 -6.05 14.89 -15.40
CA LEU A 42 -5.42 13.64 -14.94
C LEU A 42 -5.77 13.34 -13.49
N SER A 43 -5.75 14.34 -12.63
CA SER A 43 -6.09 14.20 -11.20
C SER A 43 -7.53 13.75 -11.00
N GLU A 44 -8.48 14.33 -11.75
CA GLU A 44 -9.89 13.91 -11.72
C GLU A 44 -10.04 12.45 -12.17
N ARG A 45 -9.40 12.07 -13.27
CA ARG A 45 -9.43 10.70 -13.80
C ARG A 45 -8.82 9.68 -12.82
N VAL A 46 -7.69 9.99 -12.19
CA VAL A 46 -7.05 9.13 -11.17
C VAL A 46 -7.97 8.98 -9.96
N ASN A 47 -8.59 10.07 -9.50
CA ASN A 47 -9.49 10.03 -8.35
C ASN A 47 -10.79 9.26 -8.66
N ASP A 48 -11.41 9.45 -9.83
CA ASP A 48 -12.59 8.67 -10.26
C ASP A 48 -12.25 7.18 -10.36
N ALA A 49 -11.11 6.84 -10.99
CA ALA A 49 -10.66 5.47 -11.10
C ALA A 49 -10.41 4.82 -9.73
N ARG A 50 -9.76 5.54 -8.81
CA ARG A 50 -9.58 5.08 -7.43
C ARG A 50 -10.90 4.88 -6.70
N TRP A 51 -11.82 5.84 -6.82
CA TRP A 51 -13.13 5.75 -6.21
C TRP A 51 -13.91 4.52 -6.73
N ARG A 52 -13.93 4.33 -8.05
CA ARG A 52 -14.57 3.16 -8.66
C ARG A 52 -13.92 1.85 -8.23
N TYR A 53 -12.61 1.83 -8.17
CA TYR A 53 -11.83 0.65 -7.82
C TYR A 53 -11.94 0.29 -6.34
N TYR A 54 -11.75 1.26 -5.43
CA TYR A 54 -11.69 0.98 -3.99
C TYR A 54 -13.03 1.07 -3.26
N VAL A 55 -13.99 1.86 -3.77
CA VAL A 55 -15.24 2.14 -3.05
C VAL A 55 -16.43 1.45 -3.73
N LEU A 56 -16.51 1.51 -5.05
CA LEU A 56 -17.64 0.96 -5.79
C LEU A 56 -17.43 -0.51 -6.24
N ASP A 57 -16.21 -1.04 -6.14
CA ASP A 57 -15.81 -2.35 -6.69
C ASP A 57 -16.22 -2.52 -8.19
N ALA A 58 -16.20 -1.41 -8.95
CA ALA A 58 -16.64 -1.32 -10.34
C ALA A 58 -15.63 -0.56 -11.20
N PRO A 59 -14.41 -1.09 -11.38
CA PRO A 59 -13.38 -0.43 -12.19
C PRO A 59 -13.84 -0.29 -13.64
N THR A 60 -13.57 0.88 -14.24
CA THR A 60 -13.89 1.20 -15.63
C THR A 60 -12.66 1.23 -16.54
N MET A 61 -11.47 1.00 -15.97
CA MET A 61 -10.20 0.90 -16.71
C MET A 61 -9.37 -0.25 -16.14
N SER A 62 -8.44 -0.76 -16.94
CA SER A 62 -7.47 -1.77 -16.51
C SER A 62 -6.38 -1.15 -15.63
N ASP A 63 -5.67 -2.00 -14.87
CA ASP A 63 -4.52 -1.56 -14.03
C ASP A 63 -3.44 -0.90 -14.90
N GLY A 64 -3.18 -1.42 -16.11
CA GLY A 64 -2.22 -0.83 -17.04
C GLY A 64 -2.61 0.56 -17.53
N GLU A 65 -3.90 0.81 -17.79
CA GLU A 65 -4.41 2.15 -18.16
C GLU A 65 -4.32 3.12 -16.97
N PHE A 66 -4.63 2.64 -15.76
CA PHE A 66 -4.49 3.43 -14.54
C PHE A 66 -3.03 3.82 -14.29
N ASP A 67 -2.11 2.86 -14.38
CA ASP A 67 -0.67 3.10 -14.20
C ASP A 67 -0.11 4.10 -15.24
N ALA A 68 -0.61 4.04 -16.49
CA ALA A 68 -0.21 5.00 -17.54
C ALA A 68 -0.63 6.43 -17.20
N ILE A 69 -1.88 6.62 -16.73
CA ILE A 69 -2.40 7.95 -16.34
C ILE A 69 -1.65 8.48 -15.11
N LEU A 70 -1.40 7.62 -14.11
CA LEU A 70 -0.68 8.01 -12.89
C LEU A 70 0.78 8.37 -13.21
N ARG A 71 1.42 7.68 -14.15
CA ARG A 71 2.77 8.00 -14.62
C ARG A 71 2.78 9.35 -15.31
N GLU A 72 1.85 9.60 -16.23
CA GLU A 72 1.74 10.89 -16.92
C GLU A 72 1.56 12.05 -15.91
N LEU A 73 0.76 11.84 -14.86
CA LEU A 73 0.58 12.83 -13.80
C LEU A 73 1.87 13.09 -13.02
N ASN A 74 2.63 12.04 -12.69
CA ASN A 74 3.93 12.18 -12.03
C ASN A 74 4.95 12.91 -12.91
N ASP A 75 5.05 12.54 -14.20
CA ASP A 75 5.97 13.19 -15.14
C ASP A 75 5.65 14.69 -15.29
N LEU A 76 4.36 15.04 -15.28
CA LEU A 76 3.91 16.43 -15.33
C LEU A 76 4.28 17.19 -14.04
N GLU A 77 4.17 16.58 -12.89
CA GLU A 77 4.58 17.17 -11.61
C GLU A 77 6.10 17.26 -11.46
N ASP A 78 6.86 16.36 -12.08
CA ASP A 78 8.32 16.45 -12.13
C ASP A 78 8.77 17.61 -13.03
N ALA A 79 8.07 17.82 -14.14
CA ALA A 79 8.32 18.96 -15.05
C ALA A 79 7.88 20.31 -14.46
N PHE A 80 6.81 20.32 -13.64
CA PHE A 80 6.22 21.49 -13.02
C PHE A 80 6.00 21.27 -11.50
N PRO A 81 7.04 21.36 -10.66
CA PRO A 81 6.95 21.02 -9.23
C PRO A 81 5.89 21.81 -8.45
N ALA A 82 5.50 23.00 -8.92
CA ALA A 82 4.44 23.81 -8.32
C ALA A 82 3.05 23.13 -8.38
N LEU A 83 2.84 22.15 -9.27
CA LEU A 83 1.60 21.39 -9.36
C LEU A 83 1.54 20.21 -8.36
N ARG A 84 2.66 19.80 -7.78
CA ARG A 84 2.74 18.75 -6.77
C ARG A 84 2.30 19.28 -5.41
N THR A 85 0.99 19.34 -5.20
CA THR A 85 0.41 19.75 -3.93
C THR A 85 0.16 18.56 -3.01
N PRO A 86 0.01 18.74 -1.68
CA PRO A 86 -0.36 17.67 -0.76
C PRO A 86 -1.67 16.95 -1.13
N ASP A 87 -2.56 17.63 -1.85
CA ASP A 87 -3.87 17.11 -2.30
C ASP A 87 -3.77 16.38 -3.65
N SER A 88 -2.61 16.42 -4.33
CA SER A 88 -2.44 15.68 -5.57
C SER A 88 -2.64 14.17 -5.36
N PRO A 89 -3.30 13.47 -6.30
CA PRO A 89 -3.42 12.02 -6.25
C PRO A 89 -2.08 11.28 -6.18
N THR A 90 -0.99 11.86 -6.69
CA THR A 90 0.35 11.28 -6.59
C THR A 90 0.88 11.26 -5.16
N GLN A 91 0.38 12.14 -4.29
CA GLN A 91 0.74 12.24 -2.87
C GLN A 91 -0.19 11.42 -1.95
N GLN A 92 -1.24 10.83 -2.50
CA GLN A 92 -2.23 10.04 -1.76
C GLN A 92 -2.18 8.58 -2.19
N VAL A 93 -2.36 7.65 -1.24
CA VAL A 93 -2.22 6.20 -1.47
C VAL A 93 -3.56 5.52 -1.80
N GLY A 94 -4.69 6.16 -1.53
CA GLY A 94 -6.03 5.61 -1.77
C GLY A 94 -7.13 6.61 -1.38
N PRO A 95 -8.41 6.25 -1.59
CA PRO A 95 -9.53 7.10 -1.19
C PRO A 95 -9.67 7.11 0.34
N PRO A 96 -10.32 8.14 0.90
CA PRO A 96 -10.68 8.16 2.32
C PRO A 96 -11.59 6.97 2.66
N PRO A 97 -11.62 6.53 3.95
CA PRO A 97 -12.49 5.44 4.40
C PRO A 97 -13.96 5.74 4.11
N SER A 98 -14.73 4.68 3.82
CA SER A 98 -16.18 4.81 3.65
C SER A 98 -16.86 5.04 5.01
N THR A 99 -18.07 5.59 5.00
CA THR A 99 -18.87 5.79 6.23
C THR A 99 -19.51 4.51 6.77
N THR A 100 -19.25 3.36 6.14
CA THR A 100 -19.88 2.07 6.50
C THR A 100 -19.20 1.40 7.70
N PHE A 101 -17.90 1.60 7.85
CA PHE A 101 -17.06 1.06 8.92
C PHE A 101 -16.45 2.18 9.75
N THR A 102 -16.07 1.87 10.98
CA THR A 102 -15.35 2.82 11.84
C THR A 102 -13.98 3.10 11.24
N ALA A 103 -13.63 4.38 11.14
CA ALA A 103 -12.31 4.80 10.70
C ALA A 103 -11.27 4.51 11.79
N VAL A 104 -10.11 4.00 11.40
CA VAL A 104 -9.00 3.63 12.30
C VAL A 104 -7.68 4.14 11.76
N GLU A 105 -6.92 4.84 12.59
CA GLU A 105 -5.56 5.27 12.26
C GLU A 105 -4.59 4.11 12.34
N HIS A 106 -3.69 4.02 11.34
CA HIS A 106 -2.60 3.05 11.34
C HIS A 106 -1.47 3.47 12.29
N PRO A 107 -0.82 2.54 13.02
CA PRO A 107 0.32 2.85 13.87
C PRO A 107 1.48 3.48 13.09
N GLN A 108 1.67 3.02 11.85
CA GLN A 108 2.60 3.59 10.89
C GLN A 108 1.91 3.72 9.53
N ARG A 109 2.25 4.78 8.78
CA ARG A 109 1.71 5.01 7.45
C ARG A 109 1.98 3.82 6.52
N LEU A 110 0.94 3.32 5.84
CA LEU A 110 1.07 2.35 4.77
C LEU A 110 1.42 3.10 3.48
N LEU A 111 2.43 2.60 2.79
CA LEU A 111 2.93 3.19 1.56
C LEU A 111 2.44 2.39 0.34
N SER A 112 2.57 2.98 -0.84
CA SER A 112 2.47 2.27 -2.11
C SER A 112 3.85 1.78 -2.56
N LEU A 113 3.86 0.89 -3.53
CA LEU A 113 5.08 0.42 -4.19
C LEU A 113 5.26 1.16 -5.51
N ASP A 114 6.52 1.45 -5.87
CA ASP A 114 6.86 1.88 -7.22
C ASP A 114 6.76 0.69 -8.18
N ASN A 115 6.49 0.99 -9.45
CA ASN A 115 6.50 0.00 -10.53
C ASN A 115 7.79 0.10 -11.36
N ALA A 116 8.30 -1.04 -11.81
CA ALA A 116 9.37 -1.12 -12.80
C ALA A 116 8.95 -2.14 -13.87
N PHE A 117 8.80 -1.69 -15.12
CA PHE A 117 8.34 -2.52 -16.25
C PHE A 117 9.47 -2.88 -17.22
N SER A 118 10.70 -2.40 -16.94
CA SER A 118 11.88 -2.66 -17.74
C SER A 118 13.11 -2.81 -16.88
N ARG A 119 14.17 -3.41 -17.47
CA ARG A 119 15.47 -3.52 -16.82
C ARG A 119 16.03 -2.16 -16.45
N ASP A 120 15.91 -1.18 -17.34
CA ASP A 120 16.39 0.20 -17.08
C ASP A 120 15.65 0.88 -15.92
N GLU A 121 14.36 0.59 -15.74
CA GLU A 121 13.60 1.11 -14.59
C GLU A 121 14.01 0.44 -13.28
N LEU A 122 14.27 -0.86 -13.30
CA LEU A 122 14.83 -1.58 -12.15
C LEU A 122 16.22 -1.06 -11.78
N ASP A 123 17.08 -0.81 -12.77
CA ASP A 123 18.41 -0.23 -12.55
C ASP A 123 18.31 1.18 -11.94
N ARG A 124 17.38 2.02 -12.41
CA ARG A 124 17.12 3.35 -11.80
C ARG A 124 16.61 3.23 -10.36
N TRP A 125 15.74 2.27 -10.06
CA TRP A 125 15.29 1.99 -8.69
C TRP A 125 16.47 1.59 -7.81
N ALA A 126 17.33 0.69 -8.26
CA ALA A 126 18.53 0.27 -7.52
C ALA A 126 19.48 1.46 -7.24
N GLN A 127 19.65 2.37 -8.21
CA GLN A 127 20.45 3.59 -8.00
C GLN A 127 19.84 4.51 -6.94
N ARG A 128 18.50 4.60 -6.81
CA ARG A 128 17.86 5.32 -5.70
C ARG A 128 18.16 4.64 -4.37
N ALA A 129 18.01 3.33 -4.29
CA ALA A 129 18.31 2.55 -3.09
C ALA A 129 19.77 2.69 -2.64
N ILE A 130 20.73 2.68 -3.60
CA ILE A 130 22.16 2.93 -3.34
C ILE A 130 22.38 4.33 -2.73
N ARG A 131 21.71 5.36 -3.27
CA ARG A 131 21.85 6.73 -2.73
C ARG A 131 21.33 6.87 -1.30
N GLU A 132 20.28 6.14 -0.94
CA GLU A 132 19.68 6.21 0.39
C GLU A 132 20.38 5.33 1.43
N LEU A 133 20.77 4.12 1.04
CA LEU A 133 21.31 3.10 1.95
C LEU A 133 22.83 3.01 1.94
N GLY A 134 23.47 3.46 0.85
CA GLY A 134 24.88 3.25 0.55
C GLY A 134 25.15 1.91 -0.15
N GLU A 135 26.04 1.92 -1.13
CA GLU A 135 26.38 0.77 -1.99
C GLU A 135 26.80 -0.46 -1.17
N LYS A 136 27.75 -0.29 -0.25
CA LYS A 136 28.26 -1.39 0.59
C LYS A 136 27.15 -2.06 1.41
N ARG A 137 26.19 -1.31 1.91
CA ARG A 137 25.09 -1.85 2.70
C ARG A 137 24.13 -2.65 1.82
N LEU A 138 23.84 -2.17 0.62
CA LEU A 138 22.99 -2.86 -0.33
C LEU A 138 23.61 -4.19 -0.81
N GLU A 139 24.91 -4.18 -1.15
CA GLU A 139 25.65 -5.39 -1.52
C GLU A 139 25.65 -6.45 -0.41
N GLN A 140 25.75 -6.04 0.85
CA GLN A 140 25.74 -6.96 2.00
C GLN A 140 24.33 -7.46 2.37
N SER A 141 23.28 -6.74 1.98
CA SER A 141 21.90 -7.07 2.35
C SER A 141 21.26 -8.08 1.39
N GLY A 142 21.56 -8.00 0.09
CA GLY A 142 20.82 -8.70 -0.96
C GLY A 142 19.39 -8.19 -1.13
N TYR A 143 18.60 -8.92 -1.90
CA TYR A 143 17.20 -8.58 -2.21
C TYR A 143 16.29 -9.75 -1.84
N LEU A 144 15.18 -9.44 -1.19
CA LEU A 144 14.11 -10.40 -0.95
C LEU A 144 13.02 -10.20 -2.02
N CYS A 145 12.89 -11.16 -2.91
CA CYS A 145 11.87 -11.19 -3.96
C CYS A 145 10.67 -12.01 -3.50
N GLU A 146 9.48 -11.52 -3.82
CA GLU A 146 8.22 -12.22 -3.53
C GLU A 146 7.15 -11.87 -4.56
N LEU A 147 6.11 -12.70 -4.67
CA LEU A 147 4.98 -12.41 -5.54
C LEU A 147 4.13 -11.31 -4.96
N LYS A 148 3.80 -10.31 -5.79
CA LYS A 148 2.79 -9.31 -5.46
C LYS A 148 1.40 -9.90 -5.67
N VAL A 149 0.83 -10.43 -4.59
CA VAL A 149 -0.53 -10.99 -4.62
C VAL A 149 -1.54 -9.87 -4.83
N ASP A 150 -2.53 -10.11 -5.67
CA ASP A 150 -3.60 -9.17 -5.97
C ASP A 150 -4.84 -9.49 -5.14
N GLY A 151 -5.17 -8.61 -4.21
CA GLY A 151 -6.25 -8.76 -3.26
C GLY A 151 -6.65 -7.44 -2.61
N LEU A 152 -6.92 -7.45 -1.31
CA LEU A 152 -7.18 -6.26 -0.49
C LEU A 152 -6.12 -6.15 0.59
N ALA A 153 -5.38 -5.04 0.58
CA ALA A 153 -4.34 -4.76 1.58
C ALA A 153 -4.97 -4.49 2.95
N ILE A 154 -4.46 -5.19 3.96
CA ILE A 154 -4.86 -5.02 5.37
C ILE A 154 -3.65 -4.86 6.29
N ASP A 155 -3.91 -4.21 7.39
CA ASP A 155 -3.02 -4.03 8.51
C ASP A 155 -3.57 -4.79 9.73
N LEU A 156 -2.77 -5.68 10.30
CA LEU A 156 -3.09 -6.50 11.46
C LEU A 156 -2.26 -6.06 12.65
N VAL A 157 -2.88 -5.73 13.77
CA VAL A 157 -2.17 -5.39 15.00
C VAL A 157 -2.41 -6.48 16.04
N TYR A 158 -1.31 -7.08 16.46
CA TYR A 158 -1.27 -8.03 17.60
C TYR A 158 -0.67 -7.34 18.81
N GLN A 159 -1.30 -7.56 19.97
CA GLN A 159 -0.78 -7.15 21.27
C GLN A 159 -0.71 -8.36 22.17
N GLN A 160 0.46 -8.60 22.74
CA GLN A 160 0.73 -9.78 23.57
C GLN A 160 0.27 -11.08 22.88
N GLY A 161 0.58 -11.19 21.60
CA GLY A 161 0.24 -12.32 20.73
C GLY A 161 -1.24 -12.45 20.38
N ARG A 162 -2.13 -11.51 20.70
CA ARG A 162 -3.56 -11.53 20.35
C ARG A 162 -3.88 -10.51 19.27
N LEU A 163 -4.66 -10.91 18.27
CA LEU A 163 -5.19 -9.98 17.25
C LEU A 163 -6.18 -9.02 17.91
N THR A 164 -5.76 -7.77 18.09
CA THR A 164 -6.56 -6.70 18.70
C THR A 164 -7.26 -5.85 17.68
N ARG A 165 -6.64 -5.65 16.51
CA ARG A 165 -7.16 -4.79 15.45
C ARG A 165 -6.77 -5.30 14.06
N ALA A 166 -7.69 -5.12 13.11
CA ALA A 166 -7.42 -5.27 11.69
C ALA A 166 -8.10 -4.13 10.92
N ALA A 167 -7.39 -3.50 10.00
CA ALA A 167 -7.89 -2.37 9.21
C ALA A 167 -7.53 -2.52 7.73
N THR A 168 -8.40 -2.02 6.84
CA THR A 168 -8.03 -1.86 5.43
C THR A 168 -6.98 -0.76 5.28
N ARG A 169 -6.23 -0.76 4.18
CA ARG A 169 -5.20 0.27 3.94
C ARG A 169 -5.76 1.70 3.94
N GLY A 170 -6.97 1.91 3.37
CA GLY A 170 -7.53 3.24 3.20
C GLY A 170 -6.60 4.16 2.40
N ASP A 171 -6.44 5.39 2.88
CA ASP A 171 -5.51 6.39 2.32
C ASP A 171 -4.04 6.21 2.77
N GLY A 172 -3.77 5.12 3.50
CA GLY A 172 -2.47 4.81 4.08
C GLY A 172 -2.23 5.39 5.48
N ARG A 173 -3.07 6.31 5.95
CA ARG A 173 -3.06 6.85 7.33
C ARG A 173 -4.25 6.34 8.12
N VAL A 174 -5.41 6.31 7.47
CA VAL A 174 -6.69 5.90 8.06
C VAL A 174 -7.30 4.82 7.18
N GLY A 175 -7.67 3.71 7.78
CA GLY A 175 -8.38 2.60 7.15
C GLY A 175 -9.74 2.36 7.78
N GLU A 176 -10.43 1.32 7.30
CA GLU A 176 -11.70 0.84 7.85
C GLU A 176 -11.45 -0.29 8.84
N ASP A 177 -12.05 -0.24 10.03
CA ASP A 177 -11.99 -1.35 11.00
C ASP A 177 -12.74 -2.57 10.47
N VAL A 178 -12.00 -3.60 10.13
CA VAL A 178 -12.51 -4.90 9.67
C VAL A 178 -12.16 -6.04 10.63
N THR A 179 -11.85 -5.71 11.88
CA THR A 179 -11.38 -6.67 12.90
C THR A 179 -12.34 -7.84 13.07
N ALA A 180 -13.64 -7.58 13.16
CA ALA A 180 -14.65 -8.63 13.33
C ALA A 180 -14.68 -9.60 12.14
N ASN A 181 -14.50 -9.08 10.92
CA ASN A 181 -14.47 -9.86 9.68
C ASN A 181 -13.17 -10.68 9.59
N VAL A 182 -12.02 -10.03 9.81
CA VAL A 182 -10.71 -10.69 9.75
C VAL A 182 -10.61 -11.84 10.76
N LYS A 183 -11.15 -11.69 11.97
CA LYS A 183 -11.18 -12.76 12.97
C LYS A 183 -11.89 -14.03 12.52
N THR A 184 -12.68 -13.97 11.44
CA THR A 184 -13.36 -15.14 10.85
C THR A 184 -12.54 -15.84 9.78
N ILE A 185 -11.46 -15.22 9.28
CA ILE A 185 -10.58 -15.78 8.25
C ILE A 185 -9.68 -16.84 8.87
N LYS A 186 -9.88 -18.10 8.49
CA LYS A 186 -9.25 -19.26 9.14
C LYS A 186 -7.72 -19.26 9.13
N VAL A 187 -7.12 -18.70 8.08
CA VAL A 187 -5.66 -18.66 7.90
C VAL A 187 -4.98 -17.52 8.66
N ILE A 188 -5.74 -16.58 9.23
CA ILE A 188 -5.22 -15.51 10.09
C ILE A 188 -5.38 -15.93 11.55
N PRO A 189 -4.30 -16.15 12.30
CA PRO A 189 -4.40 -16.57 13.67
C PRO A 189 -4.97 -15.44 14.55
N ASN A 190 -6.01 -15.72 15.34
CA ASN A 190 -6.50 -14.80 16.37
C ASN A 190 -5.52 -14.69 17.55
N ARG A 191 -4.59 -15.66 17.65
CA ARG A 191 -3.50 -15.67 18.61
C ARG A 191 -2.27 -16.26 17.94
N LEU A 192 -1.15 -15.55 18.06
CA LEU A 192 0.15 -16.01 17.59
C LEU A 192 0.60 -17.26 18.33
N SER A 193 1.30 -18.15 17.62
CA SER A 193 1.92 -19.35 18.17
C SER A 193 3.26 -19.02 18.83
N GLY A 194 3.74 -19.93 19.70
CA GLY A 194 5.03 -19.75 20.36
C GLY A 194 4.98 -18.91 21.62
N SER A 195 6.10 -18.90 22.36
CA SER A 195 6.28 -18.16 23.61
C SER A 195 7.11 -16.88 23.43
N ASP A 196 7.62 -16.65 22.22
CA ASP A 196 8.47 -15.54 21.81
C ASP A 196 7.73 -14.47 20.99
N ALA A 197 6.39 -14.49 21.06
CA ALA A 197 5.57 -13.49 20.38
C ALA A 197 5.86 -12.09 20.96
N PRO A 198 6.05 -11.07 20.11
CA PRO A 198 6.37 -9.71 20.52
C PRO A 198 5.22 -9.06 21.32
N GLU A 199 5.54 -8.01 22.09
CA GLU A 199 4.53 -7.24 22.82
C GLU A 199 3.58 -6.56 21.87
N ILE A 200 4.12 -5.93 20.80
CA ILE A 200 3.36 -5.32 19.72
C ILE A 200 3.92 -5.82 18.39
N LEU A 201 3.05 -6.28 17.53
CA LEU A 201 3.36 -6.64 16.14
C LEU A 201 2.31 -6.07 15.21
N GLU A 202 2.73 -5.17 14.31
CA GLU A 202 1.96 -4.73 13.15
C GLU A 202 2.39 -5.53 11.92
N VAL A 203 1.44 -6.26 11.31
CA VAL A 203 1.69 -7.07 10.10
C VAL A 203 0.87 -6.52 8.96
N ARG A 204 1.54 -6.23 7.88
CA ARG A 204 0.92 -5.82 6.61
C ARG A 204 0.80 -7.00 5.68
N GLY A 205 -0.35 -7.17 5.09
CA GLY A 205 -0.60 -8.32 4.23
C GLY A 205 -1.75 -8.07 3.26
N GLU A 206 -1.99 -9.08 2.44
CA GLU A 206 -3.03 -9.07 1.42
C GLU A 206 -4.03 -10.19 1.70
N VAL A 207 -5.32 -9.85 1.82
CA VAL A 207 -6.42 -10.81 1.78
C VAL A 207 -6.79 -11.05 0.33
N PHE A 208 -6.86 -12.30 -0.09
CA PHE A 208 -7.07 -12.65 -1.49
C PHE A 208 -7.96 -13.87 -1.66
N PHE A 209 -8.41 -14.13 -2.88
CA PHE A 209 -8.96 -15.40 -3.30
C PHE A 209 -7.94 -16.18 -4.14
N ALA A 210 -7.77 -17.47 -3.83
CA ALA A 210 -7.15 -18.38 -4.78
C ALA A 210 -8.05 -18.52 -6.02
N VAL A 211 -7.44 -18.75 -7.19
CA VAL A 211 -8.17 -18.79 -8.47
C VAL A 211 -9.33 -19.79 -8.44
N ALA A 212 -9.12 -20.99 -7.85
CA ALA A 212 -10.14 -22.00 -7.74
C ALA A 212 -11.31 -21.56 -6.82
N ASP A 213 -11.03 -20.91 -5.70
CA ASP A 213 -12.03 -20.44 -4.75
C ASP A 213 -12.83 -19.26 -5.33
N PHE A 214 -12.19 -18.39 -6.11
CA PHE A 214 -12.86 -17.34 -6.86
C PHE A 214 -13.84 -17.91 -7.90
N ALA A 215 -13.42 -18.91 -8.67
CA ALA A 215 -14.28 -19.57 -9.65
C ALA A 215 -15.50 -20.22 -8.98
N ALA A 216 -15.29 -20.96 -7.88
CA ALA A 216 -16.37 -21.61 -7.13
C ALA A 216 -17.35 -20.58 -6.51
N LEU A 217 -16.83 -19.46 -6.01
CA LEU A 217 -17.67 -18.36 -5.50
C LEU A 217 -18.56 -17.80 -6.61
N ASN A 218 -17.99 -17.47 -7.76
CA ASN A 218 -18.76 -16.92 -8.88
C ASN A 218 -19.80 -17.88 -9.41
N GLU A 219 -19.49 -19.18 -9.51
CA GLU A 219 -20.46 -20.20 -9.87
C GLU A 219 -21.65 -20.22 -8.88
N SER A 220 -21.36 -20.19 -7.58
CA SER A 220 -22.39 -20.15 -6.53
C SER A 220 -23.28 -18.91 -6.61
N LEU A 221 -22.72 -17.76 -6.95
CA LEU A 221 -23.45 -16.50 -7.13
C LEU A 221 -24.40 -16.58 -8.33
N VAL A 222 -23.90 -17.08 -9.46
CA VAL A 222 -24.71 -17.27 -10.69
C VAL A 222 -25.87 -18.23 -10.42
N LEU A 223 -25.62 -19.37 -9.77
CA LEU A 223 -26.66 -20.33 -9.38
C LEU A 223 -27.71 -19.72 -8.45
N ALA A 224 -27.29 -18.75 -7.61
CA ALA A 224 -28.18 -18.00 -6.74
C ALA A 224 -28.90 -16.80 -7.43
N GLY A 225 -28.71 -16.62 -8.74
CA GLY A 225 -29.27 -15.49 -9.51
C GLY A 225 -28.64 -14.15 -9.20
N LYS A 226 -27.42 -14.15 -8.65
CA LYS A 226 -26.65 -12.95 -8.32
C LYS A 226 -25.57 -12.68 -9.36
N ALA A 227 -25.16 -11.43 -9.51
CA ALA A 227 -24.07 -11.06 -10.38
C ALA A 227 -22.74 -11.62 -9.83
N PRO A 228 -21.87 -12.20 -10.68
CA PRO A 228 -20.54 -12.63 -10.30
C PRO A 228 -19.61 -11.41 -10.11
N PHE A 229 -18.55 -11.59 -9.32
CA PHE A 229 -17.48 -10.60 -9.22
C PHE A 229 -16.63 -10.56 -10.49
N ALA A 230 -16.19 -9.36 -10.88
CA ALA A 230 -15.42 -9.15 -12.09
C ALA A 230 -14.00 -9.75 -12.02
N ASN A 231 -13.39 -9.74 -10.84
CA ASN A 231 -12.03 -10.27 -10.63
C ASN A 231 -11.83 -10.72 -9.17
N PRO A 232 -10.75 -11.49 -8.87
CA PRO A 232 -10.46 -11.99 -7.52
C PRO A 232 -10.26 -10.88 -6.48
N ARG A 233 -9.70 -9.74 -6.87
CA ARG A 233 -9.48 -8.61 -5.97
C ARG A 233 -10.80 -8.01 -5.49
N ASN A 234 -11.75 -7.73 -6.40
CA ASN A 234 -13.06 -7.22 -6.06
C ASN A 234 -13.84 -8.23 -5.22
N ALA A 235 -13.69 -9.53 -5.50
CA ALA A 235 -14.27 -10.59 -4.69
C ALA A 235 -13.71 -10.58 -3.25
N ALA A 236 -12.39 -10.38 -3.08
CA ALA A 236 -11.77 -10.29 -1.78
C ALA A 236 -12.25 -9.04 -1.01
N ALA A 237 -12.24 -7.86 -1.66
CA ALA A 237 -12.70 -6.60 -1.09
C ALA A 237 -14.18 -6.69 -0.68
N GLY A 238 -15.07 -7.13 -1.59
CA GLY A 238 -16.49 -7.28 -1.33
C GLY A 238 -16.81 -8.36 -0.29
N SER A 239 -15.97 -9.40 -0.15
CA SER A 239 -16.14 -10.45 0.86
C SER A 239 -15.64 -10.05 2.24
N LEU A 240 -14.58 -9.24 2.31
CA LEU A 240 -14.05 -8.75 3.58
C LEU A 240 -14.88 -7.60 4.15
N ARG A 241 -15.34 -6.67 3.31
CA ARG A 241 -16.10 -5.48 3.72
C ARG A 241 -17.59 -5.75 3.87
N GLN A 242 -17.97 -6.85 4.56
CA GLN A 242 -19.34 -7.22 4.86
C GLN A 242 -19.77 -6.70 6.24
N LYS A 243 -20.99 -6.15 6.33
CA LYS A 243 -21.56 -5.70 7.62
C LYS A 243 -21.76 -6.87 8.59
N ASP A 244 -22.12 -8.05 8.08
CA ASP A 244 -22.22 -9.28 8.86
C ASP A 244 -20.95 -10.13 8.66
N PRO A 245 -20.10 -10.29 9.69
CA PRO A 245 -18.89 -11.11 9.61
C PRO A 245 -19.16 -12.58 9.25
N LYS A 246 -20.38 -13.08 9.43
CA LYS A 246 -20.76 -14.45 9.03
C LYS A 246 -20.67 -14.65 7.51
N ILE A 247 -20.92 -13.59 6.74
CA ILE A 247 -20.75 -13.63 5.28
C ILE A 247 -19.26 -13.79 4.94
N THR A 248 -18.38 -13.02 5.57
CA THR A 248 -16.93 -13.19 5.44
C THR A 248 -16.48 -14.59 5.85
N ALA A 249 -17.00 -15.12 6.96
CA ALA A 249 -16.71 -16.48 7.44
C ALA A 249 -17.11 -17.58 6.44
N SER A 250 -18.11 -17.34 5.60
CA SER A 250 -18.56 -18.28 4.56
C SER A 250 -17.69 -18.27 3.31
N ARG A 251 -16.72 -17.35 3.23
CA ARG A 251 -15.81 -17.19 2.09
C ARG A 251 -14.48 -17.88 2.36
N ASN A 252 -13.92 -18.53 1.34
CA ASN A 252 -12.60 -19.16 1.45
C ASN A 252 -11.50 -18.14 1.12
N LEU A 253 -11.31 -17.15 2.03
CA LEU A 253 -10.32 -16.11 1.88
C LEU A 253 -8.93 -16.61 2.31
N GLY A 254 -7.94 -16.35 1.46
CA GLY A 254 -6.52 -16.48 1.77
C GLY A 254 -5.95 -15.21 2.37
N PHE A 255 -4.76 -15.34 2.96
CA PHE A 255 -3.97 -14.21 3.46
C PHE A 255 -2.49 -14.48 3.25
N VAL A 256 -1.72 -13.44 2.94
CA VAL A 256 -0.26 -13.48 2.89
C VAL A 256 0.32 -12.22 3.52
N SER A 257 1.29 -12.39 4.40
CA SER A 257 2.06 -11.27 4.97
C SER A 257 3.10 -10.81 3.97
N HIS A 258 3.22 -9.49 3.77
CA HIS A 258 4.20 -8.87 2.87
C HIS A 258 4.95 -7.69 3.50
N GLY A 259 4.77 -7.45 4.78
CA GLY A 259 5.48 -6.39 5.50
C GLY A 259 5.22 -6.41 6.99
N ILE A 260 6.09 -5.71 7.70
CA ILE A 260 6.00 -5.48 9.14
C ILE A 260 6.09 -3.97 9.37
N GLY A 261 5.20 -3.44 10.19
CA GLY A 261 5.23 -2.08 10.68
C GLY A 261 5.87 -2.01 12.07
N VAL A 262 5.09 -1.60 13.08
CA VAL A 262 5.57 -1.55 14.47
C VAL A 262 5.90 -2.95 14.97
N LEU A 263 7.08 -3.10 15.57
CA LEU A 263 7.56 -4.33 16.16
C LEU A 263 8.25 -3.99 17.49
N ASP A 264 7.66 -4.43 18.59
CA ASP A 264 8.20 -4.24 19.94
C ASP A 264 8.36 -5.57 20.65
N GLY A 265 9.50 -5.74 21.35
CA GLY A 265 9.84 -6.98 22.03
C GLY A 265 10.43 -8.09 21.14
N PHE A 266 10.77 -7.78 19.87
CA PHE A 266 11.49 -8.68 18.98
C PHE A 266 12.40 -7.88 18.05
N THR A 267 13.54 -8.45 17.70
CA THR A 267 14.49 -7.85 16.73
C THR A 267 14.84 -8.85 15.65
N ALA A 268 14.93 -8.38 14.43
CA ALA A 268 15.43 -9.14 13.28
C ALA A 268 16.44 -8.28 12.52
N ASP A 269 17.57 -8.86 12.16
CA ASP A 269 18.60 -8.15 11.41
C ASP A 269 18.25 -8.01 9.93
N ARG A 270 17.45 -8.95 9.41
CA ARG A 270 17.00 -9.00 8.02
C ARG A 270 15.49 -9.19 7.95
N LEU A 271 14.88 -8.69 6.88
CA LEU A 271 13.46 -8.93 6.60
C LEU A 271 13.14 -10.42 6.43
N SER A 272 14.07 -11.20 5.85
CA SER A 272 13.95 -12.66 5.74
C SER A 272 13.80 -13.34 7.11
N ASP A 273 14.52 -12.87 8.12
CA ASP A 273 14.47 -13.42 9.48
C ASP A 273 13.15 -13.05 10.17
N ALA A 274 12.69 -11.82 9.93
CA ALA A 274 11.38 -11.37 10.39
C ALA A 274 10.26 -12.21 9.78
N TYR A 275 10.33 -12.52 8.47
CA TYR A 275 9.35 -13.40 7.81
C TYR A 275 9.42 -14.85 8.34
N ALA A 276 10.61 -15.35 8.65
CA ALA A 276 10.74 -16.66 9.32
C ALA A 276 10.10 -16.65 10.71
N ALA A 277 10.12 -15.50 11.41
CA ALA A 277 9.42 -15.35 12.68
C ALA A 277 7.89 -15.31 12.49
N LEU A 278 7.38 -14.57 11.50
CA LEU A 278 5.95 -14.57 11.16
C LEU A 278 5.43 -15.99 10.92
N ASP A 279 6.15 -16.78 10.13
CA ASP A 279 5.81 -18.18 9.83
C ASP A 279 5.75 -19.03 11.11
N ARG A 280 6.75 -18.92 12.01
CA ARG A 280 6.75 -19.61 13.31
C ARG A 280 5.58 -19.19 14.21
N TRP A 281 5.15 -17.93 14.14
CA TRP A 281 4.00 -17.44 14.88
C TRP A 281 2.66 -17.82 14.25
N GLY A 282 2.68 -18.49 13.07
CA GLY A 282 1.50 -19.00 12.36
C GLY A 282 0.89 -18.00 11.38
N LEU A 283 1.59 -16.92 11.07
CA LEU A 283 1.17 -15.96 10.03
C LEU A 283 1.65 -16.41 8.66
N PRO A 284 0.76 -16.59 7.67
CA PRO A 284 1.17 -17.01 6.33
C PRO A 284 2.10 -16.00 5.69
N VAL A 285 3.20 -16.49 5.11
CA VAL A 285 4.14 -15.74 4.27
C VAL A 285 4.23 -16.37 2.90
N SER A 286 4.65 -15.61 1.87
CA SER A 286 4.73 -16.14 0.51
C SER A 286 5.66 -17.36 0.43
N PRO A 287 5.18 -18.51 -0.07
CA PRO A 287 6.04 -19.67 -0.32
C PRO A 287 7.00 -19.45 -1.50
N HIS A 288 6.74 -18.44 -2.34
CA HIS A 288 7.54 -18.10 -3.51
C HIS A 288 8.59 -17.03 -3.23
N ARG A 289 8.81 -16.66 -1.96
CA ARG A 289 9.88 -15.72 -1.61
C ARG A 289 11.26 -16.31 -1.90
N LYS A 290 12.13 -15.48 -2.43
CA LYS A 290 13.50 -15.86 -2.75
C LYS A 290 14.46 -14.74 -2.33
N LEU A 291 15.49 -15.08 -1.55
CA LEU A 291 16.61 -14.19 -1.30
C LEU A 291 17.61 -14.32 -2.43
N VAL A 292 18.00 -13.21 -3.05
CA VAL A 292 18.98 -13.13 -4.13
C VAL A 292 20.02 -12.07 -3.81
N GLU A 293 21.21 -12.20 -4.38
CA GLU A 293 22.35 -11.33 -4.04
C GLU A 293 22.50 -10.17 -5.01
N THR A 294 22.08 -10.37 -6.26
CA THR A 294 22.33 -9.43 -7.35
C THR A 294 21.05 -8.92 -8.00
N LEU A 295 21.12 -7.71 -8.58
CA LEU A 295 20.02 -7.15 -9.35
C LEU A 295 19.67 -7.96 -10.61
N ALA A 296 20.66 -8.66 -11.18
CA ALA A 296 20.42 -9.59 -12.28
C ALA A 296 19.51 -10.74 -11.87
N GLU A 297 19.76 -11.34 -10.70
CA GLU A 297 18.91 -12.39 -10.15
C GLU A 297 17.51 -11.89 -9.76
N VAL A 298 17.36 -10.61 -9.37
CA VAL A 298 16.04 -10.00 -9.21
C VAL A 298 15.28 -10.01 -10.54
N TRP A 299 15.95 -9.59 -11.63
CA TRP A 299 15.35 -9.60 -12.96
C TRP A 299 14.99 -11.01 -13.44
N ASP A 300 15.81 -12.00 -13.14
CA ASP A 300 15.56 -13.41 -13.48
C ASP A 300 14.39 -14.01 -12.67
N TYR A 301 14.07 -13.41 -11.52
CA TYR A 301 12.93 -13.82 -10.70
C TYR A 301 11.60 -13.28 -11.26
N VAL A 302 11.60 -12.11 -11.89
CA VAL A 302 10.41 -11.45 -12.45
C VAL A 302 9.99 -12.09 -13.78
#